data_a381b964f75cbd64adec6d00406862f7
#
_entry.id   a381b964f75cbd64adec6d00406862f7
#
_cell.length_a   1.000
_cell.length_b   1.000
_cell.length_c   1.000
_cell.angle_alpha   90.00
_cell.angle_beta   90.00
_cell.angle_gamma   90.00
#
_symmetry.space_group_name_H-M   'P 1'
#
loop_
_entity.id
_entity.type
_entity.pdbx_description
1 polymer ?
#
loop_
_entity_poly.entity_id
_entity_poly.type
_entity_poly.pdbx_seq_one_letter_code
_entity_poly.pdbx_strand_id
1 'polypeptide(L)'
;MFRVRFVCLVLVLACLLGAGTGVLAAEVDCDATYCFTPQDFALSEEQLAGICITALPGDQGVVMLDHRILREGDILTADQIARMTFCPVRKDDDAQAVISYLPIYDNRVEQCAAMTINIRGKEDKAPLAQDSALETYKNVPNEGKLKANDPEGEALTYTLIRPPKRGDVELGADGSFTYTPKKNKVGVDSFTYTVTDPAGNVSREATVTVQILKPNDARQYTDTVGMDCQFEAEWMRNTGLFVGESVNGQSCFRPDKTVSRGEFLAMMVELLDIPTENTALTAVPEETPQWLRPYLTAAMRSGLTERLPDAESFGADAPITGAEAAVMLQNALDLSVTQEVLEASAQENAIEVPAWAAASLTVMQDNGIALTGVEELTRADTARVLYQVNQLAMDAPGMAVFRMQQ
;
A
#
# COMPACT_ATOMS: atom_id res chain seq x y z
N MET A 1 38.71 40.12 9.31
CA MET A 1 37.80 38.97 9.39
C MET A 1 38.37 37.65 8.85
N PHE A 2 39.39 37.64 8.04
CA PHE A 2 39.99 36.42 7.43
C PHE A 2 41.04 35.70 8.32
N ARG A 3 41.61 36.34 9.35
CA ARG A 3 42.65 35.70 10.21
C ARG A 3 42.11 34.82 11.32
N VAL A 4 40.86 35.00 11.74
CA VAL A 4 40.28 34.23 12.86
C VAL A 4 39.82 32.83 12.38
N ARG A 5 39.31 32.70 11.15
CA ARG A 5 38.92 31.41 10.58
C ARG A 5 40.07 30.44 10.33
N PHE A 6 41.26 30.96 10.01
CA PHE A 6 42.44 30.12 9.76
C PHE A 6 43.05 29.56 11.04
N VAL A 7 42.94 30.29 12.14
CA VAL A 7 43.44 29.84 13.47
C VAL A 7 42.54 28.73 14.04
N CYS A 8 41.20 28.79 13.82
CA CYS A 8 40.28 27.73 14.24
C CYS A 8 40.51 26.43 13.47
N LEU A 9 40.77 26.50 12.15
CA LEU A 9 40.99 25.30 11.33
C LEU A 9 42.29 24.56 11.71
N VAL A 10 43.33 25.29 12.09
CA VAL A 10 44.62 24.72 12.55
C VAL A 10 44.51 24.13 13.96
N LEU A 11 43.68 24.73 14.84
CA LEU A 11 43.43 24.20 16.18
C LEU A 11 42.59 22.90 16.17
N VAL A 12 41.62 22.79 15.29
CA VAL A 12 40.82 21.53 15.12
C VAL A 12 41.71 20.39 14.61
N LEU A 13 42.66 20.68 13.70
CA LEU A 13 43.60 19.66 13.21
C LEU A 13 44.68 19.30 14.26
N ALA A 14 45.01 20.21 15.19
CA ALA A 14 45.94 19.96 16.28
C ALA A 14 45.31 19.13 17.41
N CYS A 15 43.99 19.21 17.63
CA CYS A 15 43.26 18.34 18.57
C CYS A 15 43.23 16.87 18.13
N LEU A 16 43.29 16.60 16.83
CA LEU A 16 43.34 15.23 16.27
C LEU A 16 44.71 14.54 16.40
N LEU A 17 45.79 15.25 16.79
CA LEU A 17 47.16 14.71 16.91
C LEU A 17 47.72 14.76 18.31
N GLY A 18 47.01 15.23 19.33
CA GLY A 18 47.43 15.30 20.72
C GLY A 18 47.12 14.03 21.48
N ALA A 19 48.16 13.25 21.74
CA ALA A 19 48.09 12.01 22.49
C ALA A 19 47.57 12.18 23.93
N GLY A 20 46.56 11.39 24.29
CA GLY A 20 46.36 10.90 25.65
C GLY A 20 45.48 11.72 26.57
N THR A 21 44.16 11.57 26.42
CA THR A 21 43.16 11.42 27.51
C THR A 21 41.90 10.88 26.85
N GLY A 22 41.24 9.94 27.52
CA GLY A 22 40.20 9.11 26.93
C GLY A 22 39.18 9.88 26.08
N VAL A 23 39.14 9.58 24.80
CA VAL A 23 38.02 9.98 23.93
C VAL A 23 36.81 9.23 24.45
N LEU A 24 35.94 9.95 25.14
CA LEU A 24 34.61 9.40 25.50
C LEU A 24 33.84 9.20 24.21
N ALA A 25 33.64 7.96 23.82
CA ALA A 25 32.88 7.62 22.65
C ALA A 25 31.52 7.06 23.10
N ALA A 26 30.44 7.69 22.67
CA ALA A 26 29.09 7.15 22.79
C ALA A 26 28.71 6.41 21.52
N GLU A 27 27.72 5.53 21.63
CA GLU A 27 27.12 4.84 20.49
C GLU A 27 25.63 5.14 20.44
N VAL A 28 25.11 5.34 19.24
CA VAL A 28 23.67 5.57 18.98
C VAL A 28 23.29 4.96 17.64
N ASP A 29 22.12 4.36 17.55
CA ASP A 29 21.57 3.91 16.28
C ASP A 29 21.06 5.13 15.48
N CYS A 30 21.13 5.07 14.16
CA CYS A 30 20.79 6.21 13.29
C CYS A 30 19.32 6.66 13.36
N ASP A 31 18.44 5.85 13.93
CA ASP A 31 17.01 6.14 14.16
C ASP A 31 16.68 6.42 15.64
N ALA A 32 17.67 6.43 16.52
CA ALA A 32 17.53 6.68 17.94
C ALA A 32 18.05 8.07 18.33
N THR A 33 17.60 8.57 19.49
CA THR A 33 18.08 9.82 20.06
C THR A 33 19.05 9.51 21.21
N TYR A 34 20.24 10.09 21.17
CA TYR A 34 21.19 10.02 22.28
C TYR A 34 20.89 11.11 23.31
N CYS A 35 20.79 10.71 24.59
CA CYS A 35 20.61 11.64 25.72
C CYS A 35 21.93 11.83 26.45
N PHE A 36 22.44 13.07 26.51
CA PHE A 36 23.67 13.37 27.15
C PHE A 36 23.60 13.37 28.66
N THR A 37 24.73 13.09 29.26
CA THR A 37 24.97 13.27 30.71
C THR A 37 26.21 14.18 30.93
N PRO A 38 26.35 14.86 32.08
CA PRO A 38 27.55 15.65 32.36
C PRO A 38 28.85 14.85 32.30
N GLN A 39 28.81 13.53 32.54
CA GLN A 39 29.96 12.62 32.46
C GLN A 39 30.50 12.49 31.03
N ASP A 40 29.64 12.63 30.01
CA ASP A 40 30.05 12.58 28.60
C ASP A 40 30.98 13.71 28.20
N PHE A 41 31.11 14.73 29.04
CA PHE A 41 31.95 15.93 28.82
C PHE A 41 33.00 16.15 29.90
N ALA A 42 33.03 15.30 30.94
CA ALA A 42 33.99 15.44 32.04
C ALA A 42 35.35 14.83 31.67
N LEU A 43 36.41 15.61 31.75
CA LEU A 43 37.80 15.18 31.48
C LEU A 43 38.52 14.71 32.74
N SER A 44 37.94 14.91 33.92
CA SER A 44 38.51 14.56 35.22
C SER A 44 37.42 14.13 36.20
N GLU A 45 37.81 13.62 37.37
CA GLU A 45 36.89 13.28 38.47
C GLU A 45 36.28 14.53 39.16
N GLU A 46 36.75 15.74 38.82
CA GLU A 46 36.15 16.97 39.32
C GLU A 46 34.73 17.19 38.76
N GLN A 47 33.89 17.81 39.55
CA GLN A 47 32.54 18.11 39.15
C GLN A 47 32.54 19.14 38.02
N LEU A 48 32.03 18.77 36.85
CA LEU A 48 31.84 19.67 35.71
C LEU A 48 30.74 20.69 36.05
N ALA A 49 31.09 21.98 35.98
CA ALA A 49 30.10 23.06 36.15
C ALA A 49 29.30 23.33 34.88
N GLY A 50 29.92 23.10 33.70
CA GLY A 50 29.27 23.28 32.40
C GLY A 50 30.26 23.12 31.23
N ILE A 51 29.74 23.41 30.03
CA ILE A 51 30.53 23.40 28.79
C ILE A 51 30.22 24.64 27.94
N CYS A 52 31.20 25.06 27.13
CA CYS A 52 30.95 25.98 26.02
C CYS A 52 31.15 25.23 24.71
N ILE A 53 30.10 25.17 23.87
CA ILE A 53 30.14 24.50 22.55
C ILE A 53 31.03 25.30 21.61
N THR A 54 32.04 24.66 21.02
CA THR A 54 32.96 25.30 20.05
C THR A 54 32.74 24.83 18.63
N ALA A 55 32.23 23.59 18.43
CA ALA A 55 31.81 23.10 17.14
C ALA A 55 30.69 22.03 17.31
N LEU A 56 29.81 21.96 16.35
CA LEU A 56 28.69 21.01 16.26
C LEU A 56 28.92 20.01 15.11
N PRO A 57 28.24 18.83 15.12
CA PRO A 57 28.52 17.75 14.20
C PRO A 57 28.12 18.00 12.73
N GLY A 58 27.58 19.17 12.40
CA GLY A 58 27.24 19.54 11.02
C GLY A 58 26.13 18.72 10.42
N ASP A 59 26.44 18.01 9.33
CA ASP A 59 25.49 17.18 8.57
C ASP A 59 25.24 15.79 9.17
N GLN A 60 25.94 15.44 10.27
CA GLN A 60 25.79 14.13 10.92
C GLN A 60 24.59 14.06 11.87
N GLY A 61 24.08 15.20 12.32
CA GLY A 61 22.94 15.26 13.23
C GLY A 61 22.73 16.61 13.87
N VAL A 62 21.69 16.69 14.68
CA VAL A 62 21.27 17.93 15.35
C VAL A 62 21.40 17.76 16.85
N VAL A 63 22.08 18.68 17.51
CA VAL A 63 22.17 18.76 18.97
C VAL A 63 21.15 19.77 19.47
N MET A 64 20.33 19.33 20.43
CA MET A 64 19.23 20.14 20.98
C MET A 64 19.32 20.22 22.49
N LEU A 65 18.83 21.34 23.06
CA LEU A 65 18.49 21.48 24.46
C LEU A 65 16.98 21.69 24.56
N ASP A 66 16.28 20.73 25.12
CA ASP A 66 14.83 20.65 25.11
C ASP A 66 14.29 20.71 23.65
N HIS A 67 13.73 21.85 23.24
CA HIS A 67 13.20 22.08 21.88
C HIS A 67 14.02 23.10 21.06
N ARG A 68 15.19 23.52 21.57
CA ARG A 68 16.06 24.50 20.92
C ARG A 68 17.29 23.84 20.32
N ILE A 69 17.53 24.06 19.04
CA ILE A 69 18.79 23.65 18.40
C ILE A 69 19.92 24.49 18.97
N LEU A 70 20.98 23.82 19.41
CA LEU A 70 22.18 24.45 19.93
C LEU A 70 23.02 25.06 18.81
N ARG A 71 23.83 26.07 19.20
CA ARG A 71 24.74 26.79 18.29
C ARG A 71 26.15 26.84 18.89
N GLU A 72 27.11 27.03 18.02
CA GLU A 72 28.49 27.35 18.45
C GLU A 72 28.49 28.60 19.31
N GLY A 73 29.19 28.54 20.44
CA GLY A 73 29.23 29.60 21.46
C GLY A 73 28.20 29.46 22.58
N ASP A 74 27.26 28.51 22.49
CA ASP A 74 26.32 28.24 23.59
C ASP A 74 27.08 27.73 24.82
N ILE A 75 26.78 28.31 25.99
CA ILE A 75 27.30 27.90 27.29
C ILE A 75 26.17 27.18 28.05
N LEU A 76 26.47 25.98 28.50
CA LEU A 76 25.49 25.10 29.15
C LEU A 76 25.99 24.70 30.54
N THR A 77 25.10 24.76 31.53
CA THR A 77 25.37 24.22 32.88
C THR A 77 25.25 22.68 32.87
N ALA A 78 25.76 22.03 33.91
CA ALA A 78 25.65 20.59 34.07
C ALA A 78 24.19 20.10 34.04
N ASP A 79 23.25 20.83 34.64
CA ASP A 79 21.83 20.52 34.62
C ASP A 79 21.22 20.67 33.21
N GLN A 80 21.71 21.58 32.41
CA GLN A 80 21.28 21.73 31.00
C GLN A 80 21.86 20.64 30.13
N ILE A 81 23.09 20.17 30.37
CA ILE A 81 23.69 19.04 29.66
C ILE A 81 22.81 17.78 29.82
N ALA A 82 22.31 17.53 31.03
CA ALA A 82 21.42 16.39 31.29
C ALA A 82 20.09 16.41 30.52
N ARG A 83 19.75 17.54 29.88
CA ARG A 83 18.58 17.71 29.00
C ARG A 83 18.93 17.88 27.53
N MET A 84 20.24 17.81 27.22
CA MET A 84 20.67 17.79 25.83
C MET A 84 20.35 16.46 25.16
N THR A 85 20.04 16.55 23.89
CA THR A 85 19.85 15.38 23.03
C THR A 85 20.57 15.55 21.70
N PHE A 86 21.03 14.45 21.14
CA PHE A 86 21.55 14.38 19.78
C PHE A 86 20.64 13.48 18.94
N CYS A 87 20.13 14.02 17.85
CA CYS A 87 19.35 13.29 16.86
C CYS A 87 20.20 13.11 15.62
N PRO A 88 20.64 11.89 15.29
CA PRO A 88 21.40 11.62 14.07
C PRO A 88 20.57 11.99 12.82
N VAL A 89 21.24 12.40 11.75
CA VAL A 89 20.63 12.34 10.42
C VAL A 89 20.64 10.87 9.99
N ARG A 90 19.46 10.34 9.66
CA ARG A 90 19.30 8.95 9.24
C ARG A 90 20.17 8.67 8.01
N LYS A 91 21.10 7.72 8.15
CA LYS A 91 21.99 7.23 7.09
C LYS A 91 22.11 5.72 7.20
N ASP A 92 22.29 5.08 6.06
CA ASP A 92 22.41 3.62 6.00
C ASP A 92 23.79 3.14 6.42
N ASP A 93 24.80 4.01 6.30
CA ASP A 93 26.19 3.74 6.67
C ASP A 93 26.53 4.22 8.09
N ASP A 94 27.46 3.51 8.74
CA ASP A 94 28.09 3.95 9.98
C ASP A 94 28.73 5.32 9.81
N ALA A 95 28.53 6.19 10.78
CA ALA A 95 29.07 7.55 10.77
C ALA A 95 29.56 7.96 12.15
N GLN A 96 30.30 9.08 12.20
CA GLN A 96 30.74 9.68 13.44
C GLN A 96 30.31 11.14 13.51
N ALA A 97 29.67 11.51 14.61
CA ALA A 97 29.38 12.88 14.97
C ALA A 97 30.37 13.35 16.05
N VAL A 98 30.92 14.56 15.90
CA VAL A 98 31.88 15.12 16.85
C VAL A 98 31.36 16.44 17.36
N ILE A 99 31.30 16.58 18.68
CA ILE A 99 30.97 17.83 19.38
C ILE A 99 32.25 18.33 20.01
N SER A 100 32.75 19.49 19.60
CA SER A 100 33.90 20.15 20.25
C SER A 100 33.41 21.13 21.31
N TYR A 101 34.08 21.16 22.45
CA TYR A 101 33.64 21.96 23.58
C TYR A 101 34.82 22.38 24.47
N LEU A 102 34.63 23.44 25.29
CA LEU A 102 35.51 23.83 26.38
C LEU A 102 34.84 23.42 27.70
N PRO A 103 35.39 22.46 28.45
CA PRO A 103 34.85 22.12 29.76
C PRO A 103 35.11 23.24 30.77
N ILE A 104 34.10 23.53 31.59
CA ILE A 104 34.08 24.59 32.58
C ILE A 104 33.97 23.94 33.97
N TYR A 105 34.97 24.20 34.83
CA TYR A 105 34.96 23.81 36.24
C TYR A 105 34.88 25.09 37.09
N ASP A 106 34.61 24.96 38.37
CA ASP A 106 34.36 26.12 39.25
C ASP A 106 35.43 27.21 39.20
N ASN A 107 36.71 26.85 39.01
CA ASN A 107 37.83 27.78 39.06
C ASN A 107 38.63 27.88 37.74
N ARG A 108 38.27 27.16 36.69
CA ARG A 108 39.00 27.14 35.43
C ARG A 108 38.16 26.66 34.24
N VAL A 109 38.62 27.06 33.09
CA VAL A 109 38.19 26.51 31.79
C VAL A 109 39.35 25.71 31.25
N GLU A 110 39.11 24.49 30.86
CA GLU A 110 40.12 23.58 30.27
C GLU A 110 40.30 23.85 28.77
N GLN A 111 41.30 23.18 28.18
CA GLN A 111 41.51 23.20 26.75
C GLN A 111 40.33 22.56 25.99
N CYS A 112 40.23 22.93 24.73
CA CYS A 112 39.19 22.37 23.85
C CYS A 112 39.29 20.84 23.80
N ALA A 113 38.20 20.19 24.06
CA ALA A 113 38.02 18.76 24.02
C ALA A 113 36.96 18.37 22.94
N ALA A 114 36.88 17.09 22.64
CA ALA A 114 35.93 16.58 21.70
C ALA A 114 35.21 15.33 22.27
N MET A 115 33.92 15.27 22.13
CA MET A 115 33.12 14.07 22.34
C MET A 115 32.74 13.48 20.99
N THR A 116 33.00 12.20 20.83
CA THR A 116 32.65 11.46 19.61
C THR A 116 31.43 10.58 19.86
N ILE A 117 30.48 10.62 18.95
CA ILE A 117 29.32 9.76 18.94
C ILE A 117 29.43 8.89 17.70
N ASN A 118 29.54 7.58 17.89
CA ASN A 118 29.52 6.61 16.81
C ASN A 118 28.04 6.33 16.47
N ILE A 119 27.63 6.67 15.27
CA ILE A 119 26.30 6.44 14.75
C ILE A 119 26.35 5.10 14.01
N ARG A 120 25.54 4.14 14.43
CA ARG A 120 25.38 2.89 13.70
C ARG A 120 24.35 3.09 12.61
N GLY A 121 24.75 2.83 11.38
CA GLY A 121 23.86 2.75 10.24
C GLY A 121 22.82 1.64 10.41
N LYS A 122 21.73 1.74 9.69
CA LYS A 122 20.77 0.66 9.63
C LYS A 122 21.25 -0.36 8.61
N GLU A 123 21.36 -1.63 9.04
CA GLU A 123 21.64 -2.72 8.11
C GLU A 123 20.50 -2.83 7.11
N ASP A 124 20.82 -2.57 5.85
CA ASP A 124 19.86 -2.68 4.76
C ASP A 124 19.60 -4.15 4.43
N LYS A 125 18.32 -4.55 4.45
CA LYS A 125 17.89 -5.93 4.28
C LYS A 125 17.36 -6.14 2.88
N ALA A 126 17.73 -7.27 2.29
CA ALA A 126 17.21 -7.66 1.00
C ALA A 126 15.68 -7.76 0.99
N PRO A 127 15.03 -7.31 -0.09
CA PRO A 127 13.59 -7.37 -0.24
C PRO A 127 13.07 -8.80 -0.31
N LEU A 128 11.77 -8.97 -0.07
CA LEU A 128 11.08 -10.26 -0.06
C LEU A 128 10.14 -10.35 -1.25
N ALA A 129 10.45 -11.18 -2.23
CA ALA A 129 9.53 -11.57 -3.29
C ALA A 129 8.68 -12.77 -2.85
N GLN A 130 7.41 -12.81 -3.25
CA GLN A 130 6.43 -13.82 -2.83
C GLN A 130 5.86 -14.57 -4.03
N ASP A 131 5.66 -15.87 -3.85
CA ASP A 131 4.96 -16.67 -4.84
C ASP A 131 3.51 -16.21 -4.99
N SER A 132 3.00 -16.28 -6.21
CA SER A 132 1.61 -15.92 -6.52
C SER A 132 1.03 -16.78 -7.62
N ALA A 133 -0.27 -16.65 -7.86
CA ALA A 133 -0.97 -17.37 -8.91
C ALA A 133 -1.79 -16.38 -9.75
N LEU A 134 -1.97 -16.71 -11.02
CA LEU A 134 -2.82 -16.02 -11.97
C LEU A 134 -3.66 -17.05 -12.73
N GLU A 135 -4.93 -16.78 -12.92
CA GLU A 135 -5.78 -17.56 -13.81
C GLU A 135 -6.06 -16.78 -15.08
N THR A 136 -6.15 -17.46 -16.19
CA THR A 136 -6.66 -16.90 -17.44
C THR A 136 -7.32 -17.97 -18.29
N TYR A 137 -7.99 -17.55 -19.36
CA TYR A 137 -8.58 -18.48 -20.33
C TYR A 137 -7.70 -18.64 -21.57
N LYS A 138 -7.91 -19.75 -22.26
CA LYS A 138 -7.25 -20.01 -23.54
C LYS A 138 -7.42 -18.84 -24.52
N ASN A 139 -6.30 -18.30 -25.00
CA ASN A 139 -6.21 -17.15 -25.91
C ASN A 139 -6.71 -15.80 -25.32
N VAL A 140 -6.84 -15.68 -24.01
CA VAL A 140 -7.25 -14.46 -23.35
C VAL A 140 -6.09 -13.94 -22.52
N PRO A 141 -5.57 -12.72 -22.76
CA PRO A 141 -4.61 -12.07 -21.87
C PRO A 141 -5.22 -11.81 -20.50
N ASN A 142 -4.41 -11.84 -19.46
CA ASN A 142 -4.81 -11.37 -18.13
C ASN A 142 -3.67 -10.65 -17.45
N GLU A 143 -4.03 -9.71 -16.59
CA GLU A 143 -3.11 -8.87 -15.85
C GLU A 143 -2.96 -9.34 -14.41
N GLY A 144 -1.79 -9.07 -13.84
CA GLY A 144 -1.49 -9.34 -12.45
C GLY A 144 -0.46 -8.36 -11.90
N LYS A 145 -0.20 -8.48 -10.61
CA LYS A 145 0.83 -7.71 -9.93
C LYS A 145 1.74 -8.65 -9.15
N LEU A 146 3.04 -8.48 -9.31
CA LEU A 146 4.05 -9.22 -8.56
C LEU A 146 4.01 -8.78 -7.09
N LYS A 147 4.03 -9.75 -6.17
CA LYS A 147 3.95 -9.50 -4.73
C LYS A 147 5.36 -9.42 -4.15
N ALA A 148 5.75 -8.25 -3.69
CA ALA A 148 7.03 -8.05 -3.02
C ALA A 148 6.90 -6.98 -1.93
N ASN A 149 7.78 -7.08 -0.94
CA ASN A 149 7.87 -6.11 0.15
C ASN A 149 9.33 -5.88 0.50
N ASP A 150 9.67 -4.63 0.72
CA ASP A 150 10.95 -4.22 1.27
C ASP A 150 10.81 -3.96 2.76
N PRO A 151 11.70 -4.50 3.64
CA PRO A 151 11.62 -4.27 5.07
C PRO A 151 11.79 -2.81 5.48
N GLU A 152 12.53 -2.03 4.68
CA GLU A 152 12.77 -0.60 4.87
C GLU A 152 11.73 0.28 4.16
N GLY A 153 10.88 -0.32 3.32
CA GLY A 153 9.82 0.36 2.56
C GLY A 153 10.34 1.09 1.32
N GLU A 154 11.46 0.64 0.78
CA GLU A 154 12.09 1.25 -0.39
C GLU A 154 11.44 0.86 -1.72
N ALA A 155 11.74 1.63 -2.76
CA ALA A 155 11.24 1.36 -4.10
C ALA A 155 11.94 0.15 -4.73
N LEU A 156 11.16 -0.80 -5.25
CA LEU A 156 11.67 -2.05 -5.78
C LEU A 156 11.77 -2.04 -7.31
N THR A 157 12.83 -2.66 -7.83
CA THR A 157 13.01 -2.95 -9.26
C THR A 157 12.73 -4.43 -9.51
N TYR A 158 11.79 -4.73 -10.43
CA TYR A 158 11.36 -6.08 -10.75
C TYR A 158 12.11 -6.62 -11.97
N THR A 159 12.57 -7.86 -11.89
CA THR A 159 13.32 -8.53 -12.97
C THR A 159 12.77 -9.92 -13.25
N LEU A 160 12.38 -10.19 -14.49
CA LEU A 160 11.97 -11.51 -14.95
C LEU A 160 13.21 -12.42 -15.11
N ILE A 161 13.24 -13.56 -14.42
CA ILE A 161 14.36 -14.50 -14.43
C ILE A 161 14.13 -15.64 -15.42
N ARG A 162 12.98 -16.31 -15.33
CA ARG A 162 12.60 -17.40 -16.23
C ARG A 162 11.27 -17.07 -16.89
N PRO A 163 11.25 -16.90 -18.22
CA PRO A 163 10.01 -16.66 -18.94
C PRO A 163 9.12 -17.92 -18.97
N PRO A 164 7.80 -17.75 -19.13
CA PRO A 164 6.87 -18.87 -19.24
C PRO A 164 7.05 -19.62 -20.58
N LYS A 165 6.56 -20.85 -20.63
CA LYS A 165 6.67 -21.72 -21.82
C LYS A 165 5.43 -21.67 -22.71
N ARG A 166 4.24 -21.46 -22.10
CA ARG A 166 2.95 -21.52 -22.78
C ARG A 166 2.33 -20.15 -23.07
N GLY A 167 3.01 -19.08 -22.65
CA GLY A 167 2.63 -17.70 -22.84
C GLY A 167 3.83 -16.79 -22.99
N ASP A 168 3.55 -15.50 -23.00
CA ASP A 168 4.53 -14.41 -22.97
C ASP A 168 4.14 -13.48 -21.83
N VAL A 169 5.12 -12.83 -21.17
CA VAL A 169 4.93 -11.88 -20.07
C VAL A 169 5.51 -10.54 -20.45
N GLU A 170 4.70 -9.50 -20.35
CA GLU A 170 5.12 -8.10 -20.40
C GLU A 170 5.11 -7.57 -18.95
N LEU A 171 6.28 -7.09 -18.48
CA LEU A 171 6.48 -6.66 -17.09
C LEU A 171 6.60 -5.14 -17.03
N GLY A 172 5.76 -4.49 -16.22
CA GLY A 172 5.81 -3.07 -15.89
C GLY A 172 6.83 -2.76 -14.79
N ALA A 173 7.28 -1.51 -14.75
CA ALA A 173 8.26 -1.04 -13.76
C ALA A 173 7.74 -1.08 -12.31
N ASP A 174 6.42 -1.01 -12.13
CA ASP A 174 5.73 -1.04 -10.83
C ASP A 174 5.39 -2.47 -10.35
N GLY A 175 5.88 -3.50 -11.08
CA GLY A 175 5.58 -4.91 -10.82
C GLY A 175 4.25 -5.38 -11.40
N SER A 176 3.50 -4.54 -12.10
CA SER A 176 2.38 -4.99 -12.92
C SER A 176 2.88 -5.87 -14.06
N PHE A 177 2.10 -6.84 -14.49
CA PHE A 177 2.45 -7.65 -15.64
C PHE A 177 1.20 -8.11 -16.41
N THR A 178 1.35 -8.28 -17.71
CA THR A 178 0.34 -8.89 -18.57
C THR A 178 0.86 -10.25 -19.05
N TYR A 179 0.11 -11.30 -18.76
CA TYR A 179 0.38 -12.65 -19.29
C TYR A 179 -0.52 -12.92 -20.49
N THR A 180 0.08 -13.22 -21.62
CA THR A 180 -0.64 -13.57 -22.87
C THR A 180 -0.41 -15.02 -23.23
N PRO A 181 -1.42 -15.92 -23.14
CA PRO A 181 -1.30 -17.32 -23.53
C PRO A 181 -0.98 -17.46 -25.03
N LYS A 182 -0.01 -18.31 -25.38
CA LYS A 182 0.22 -18.69 -26.77
C LYS A 182 -1.01 -19.41 -27.34
N LYS A 183 -1.22 -19.27 -28.64
CA LYS A 183 -2.41 -19.76 -29.34
C LYS A 183 -2.78 -21.18 -28.93
N ASN A 184 -4.02 -21.35 -28.48
CA ASN A 184 -4.65 -22.62 -28.10
C ASN A 184 -3.95 -23.38 -26.94
N LYS A 185 -3.07 -22.76 -26.16
CA LYS A 185 -2.50 -23.39 -24.95
C LYS A 185 -3.51 -23.40 -23.82
N VAL A 186 -3.46 -24.48 -23.03
CA VAL A 186 -4.23 -24.67 -21.78
C VAL A 186 -3.36 -25.42 -20.77
N GLY A 187 -3.77 -25.40 -19.50
CA GLY A 187 -3.08 -26.04 -18.39
C GLY A 187 -2.08 -25.11 -17.68
N VAL A 188 -1.24 -25.67 -16.83
CA VAL A 188 -0.34 -24.89 -15.97
C VAL A 188 0.88 -24.40 -16.74
N ASP A 189 1.25 -23.15 -16.52
CA ASP A 189 2.49 -22.51 -16.89
C ASP A 189 3.11 -21.82 -15.67
N SER A 190 4.30 -21.30 -15.76
CA SER A 190 4.92 -20.53 -14.71
C SER A 190 6.06 -19.67 -15.22
N PHE A 191 6.32 -18.58 -14.53
CA PHE A 191 7.51 -17.76 -14.70
C PHE A 191 8.07 -17.36 -13.34
N THR A 192 9.32 -16.91 -13.27
CA THR A 192 9.96 -16.53 -12.03
C THR A 192 10.55 -15.13 -12.12
N TYR A 193 10.64 -14.48 -10.98
CA TYR A 193 11.14 -13.11 -10.86
C TYR A 193 11.95 -12.91 -9.58
N THR A 194 12.74 -11.84 -9.56
CA THR A 194 13.38 -11.29 -8.38
C THR A 194 13.04 -9.80 -8.27
N VAL A 195 13.24 -9.26 -7.10
CA VAL A 195 13.19 -7.82 -6.86
C VAL A 195 14.50 -7.34 -6.27
N THR A 196 14.88 -6.11 -6.60
CA THR A 196 16.13 -5.48 -6.16
C THR A 196 15.80 -4.12 -5.57
N ASP A 197 16.36 -3.80 -4.41
CA ASP A 197 16.27 -2.50 -3.76
C ASP A 197 17.27 -1.47 -4.35
N PRO A 198 17.24 -0.20 -3.91
CA PRO A 198 18.18 0.82 -4.39
C PRO A 198 19.64 0.57 -3.97
N ALA A 199 19.89 -0.16 -2.88
CA ALA A 199 21.24 -0.52 -2.43
C ALA A 199 21.85 -1.68 -3.22
N GLY A 200 21.02 -2.40 -4.00
CA GLY A 200 21.45 -3.50 -4.85
C GLY A 200 21.27 -4.88 -4.23
N ASN A 201 20.60 -5.01 -3.07
CA ASN A 201 20.26 -6.31 -2.51
C ASN A 201 19.14 -6.95 -3.32
N VAL A 202 19.28 -8.25 -3.58
CA VAL A 202 18.36 -9.00 -4.44
C VAL A 202 17.61 -10.04 -3.62
N SER A 203 16.30 -10.10 -3.82
CA SER A 203 15.43 -11.11 -3.19
C SER A 203 15.77 -12.53 -3.63
N ARG A 204 15.20 -13.50 -2.92
CA ARG A 204 15.08 -14.87 -3.47
C ARG A 204 14.16 -14.85 -4.69
N GLU A 205 14.40 -15.82 -5.59
CA GLU A 205 13.54 -16.04 -6.76
C GLU A 205 12.16 -16.50 -6.30
N ALA A 206 11.11 -15.81 -6.78
CA ALA A 206 9.72 -16.15 -6.54
C ALA A 206 9.04 -16.61 -7.83
N THR A 207 7.99 -17.42 -7.69
CA THR A 207 7.29 -18.05 -8.81
C THR A 207 5.87 -17.51 -8.94
N VAL A 208 5.50 -17.13 -10.16
CA VAL A 208 4.10 -16.93 -10.53
C VAL A 208 3.62 -18.17 -11.29
N THR A 209 2.61 -18.84 -10.73
CA THR A 209 1.96 -19.98 -11.37
C THR A 209 0.76 -19.48 -12.16
N VAL A 210 0.69 -19.81 -13.45
CA VAL A 210 -0.41 -19.40 -14.33
C VAL A 210 -1.27 -20.61 -14.69
N GLN A 211 -2.55 -20.56 -14.34
CA GLN A 211 -3.53 -21.57 -14.75
C GLN A 211 -4.27 -21.09 -15.99
N ILE A 212 -4.03 -21.73 -17.14
CA ILE A 212 -4.73 -21.42 -18.39
C ILE A 212 -5.93 -22.36 -18.53
N LEU A 213 -7.10 -21.85 -18.29
CA LEU A 213 -8.37 -22.57 -18.29
C LEU A 213 -8.89 -22.76 -19.71
N LYS A 214 -9.61 -23.87 -19.93
CA LYS A 214 -10.42 -24.06 -21.13
C LYS A 214 -11.79 -23.41 -20.87
N PRO A 215 -12.23 -22.44 -21.69
CA PRO A 215 -13.57 -21.87 -21.50
C PRO A 215 -14.66 -22.90 -21.72
N ASN A 216 -15.77 -22.79 -20.98
CA ASN A 216 -16.94 -23.67 -21.08
C ASN A 216 -17.63 -23.57 -22.44
N ASP A 217 -17.72 -22.35 -23.00
CA ASP A 217 -18.19 -22.11 -24.37
C ASP A 217 -16.99 -21.80 -25.29
N ALA A 218 -16.95 -22.44 -26.44
CA ALA A 218 -15.92 -22.17 -27.46
C ALA A 218 -16.09 -20.80 -28.14
N ARG A 219 -17.26 -20.17 -28.00
CA ARG A 219 -17.57 -18.85 -28.56
C ARG A 219 -17.08 -17.78 -27.58
N GLN A 220 -16.05 -17.05 -27.97
CA GLN A 220 -15.60 -15.86 -27.25
C GLN A 220 -16.43 -14.65 -27.65
N TYR A 221 -16.44 -13.64 -26.82
CA TYR A 221 -16.99 -12.34 -27.19
C TYR A 221 -16.14 -11.72 -28.30
N THR A 222 -16.79 -11.21 -29.35
CA THR A 222 -16.06 -10.62 -30.50
C THR A 222 -15.70 -9.16 -30.28
N ASP A 223 -16.42 -8.49 -29.40
CA ASP A 223 -16.32 -7.06 -29.11
C ASP A 223 -15.43 -6.71 -27.89
N THR A 224 -14.85 -7.72 -27.20
CA THR A 224 -13.91 -7.50 -26.10
C THR A 224 -12.48 -7.88 -26.47
N VAL A 225 -12.24 -8.42 -27.67
CA VAL A 225 -10.92 -8.89 -28.08
C VAL A 225 -9.90 -7.74 -28.11
N GLY A 226 -8.86 -7.86 -27.29
CA GLY A 226 -7.81 -6.84 -27.16
C GLY A 226 -8.22 -5.65 -26.27
N MET A 227 -9.39 -5.70 -25.62
CA MET A 227 -9.77 -4.74 -24.59
C MET A 227 -9.25 -5.20 -23.22
N ASP A 228 -9.03 -4.26 -22.34
CA ASP A 228 -8.56 -4.48 -20.95
C ASP A 228 -9.56 -5.26 -20.07
N CYS A 229 -10.85 -5.29 -20.44
CA CYS A 229 -11.90 -6.07 -19.75
C CYS A 229 -12.12 -7.47 -20.37
N GLN A 230 -11.30 -7.91 -21.31
CA GLN A 230 -11.53 -9.17 -22.04
C GLN A 230 -11.57 -10.37 -21.11
N PHE A 231 -10.68 -10.42 -20.13
CA PHE A 231 -10.63 -11.54 -19.19
C PHE A 231 -11.87 -11.56 -18.28
N GLU A 232 -12.25 -10.46 -17.68
CA GLU A 232 -13.40 -10.38 -16.77
C GLU A 232 -14.72 -10.64 -17.49
N ALA A 233 -14.85 -10.18 -18.73
CA ALA A 233 -16.01 -10.49 -19.56
C ALA A 233 -16.14 -12.01 -19.81
N GLU A 234 -15.06 -12.69 -20.16
CA GLU A 234 -15.05 -14.14 -20.33
C GLU A 234 -15.25 -14.87 -18.98
N TRP A 235 -14.70 -14.33 -17.88
CA TRP A 235 -14.95 -14.86 -16.55
C TRP A 235 -16.44 -14.80 -16.19
N MET A 236 -17.12 -13.67 -16.40
CA MET A 236 -18.58 -13.55 -16.15
C MET A 236 -19.39 -14.57 -16.97
N ARG A 237 -18.99 -14.85 -18.21
CA ARG A 237 -19.64 -15.88 -19.03
C ARG A 237 -19.42 -17.28 -18.45
N ASN A 238 -18.19 -17.60 -18.09
CA ASN A 238 -17.83 -18.95 -17.63
C ASN A 238 -18.40 -19.26 -16.24
N THR A 239 -18.64 -18.24 -15.42
CA THR A 239 -19.34 -18.36 -14.14
C THR A 239 -20.86 -18.35 -14.27
N GLY A 240 -21.38 -17.96 -15.43
CA GLY A 240 -22.83 -17.85 -15.66
C GLY A 240 -23.45 -16.54 -15.18
N LEU A 241 -22.66 -15.63 -14.61
CA LEU A 241 -23.16 -14.33 -14.12
C LEU A 241 -23.71 -13.46 -15.26
N PHE A 242 -23.09 -13.55 -16.43
CA PHE A 242 -23.55 -12.83 -17.62
C PHE A 242 -23.13 -13.54 -18.91
N VAL A 243 -24.10 -13.87 -19.75
CA VAL A 243 -23.85 -14.66 -20.97
C VAL A 243 -23.77 -13.83 -22.26
N GLY A 244 -23.93 -12.51 -22.16
CA GLY A 244 -23.86 -11.59 -23.29
C GLY A 244 -25.14 -11.63 -24.18
N GLU A 245 -25.01 -10.96 -25.31
CA GLU A 245 -26.08 -10.81 -26.29
C GLU A 245 -25.65 -11.39 -27.64
N SER A 246 -26.62 -11.92 -28.42
CA SER A 246 -26.35 -12.31 -29.81
C SER A 246 -26.72 -11.14 -30.74
N VAL A 247 -25.70 -10.59 -31.40
CA VAL A 247 -25.87 -9.49 -32.37
C VAL A 247 -25.37 -9.99 -33.73
N ASN A 248 -26.29 -10.08 -34.70
CA ASN A 248 -25.99 -10.59 -36.05
C ASN A 248 -25.27 -11.99 -36.02
N GLY A 249 -25.65 -12.85 -35.09
CA GLY A 249 -25.07 -14.19 -34.94
C GLY A 249 -23.70 -14.21 -34.24
N GLN A 250 -23.16 -13.06 -33.84
CA GLN A 250 -21.96 -12.95 -33.02
C GLN A 250 -22.31 -12.81 -31.54
N SER A 251 -21.45 -13.34 -30.68
CA SER A 251 -21.56 -13.17 -29.24
C SER A 251 -20.89 -11.88 -28.83
N CYS A 252 -21.66 -10.97 -28.22
CA CYS A 252 -21.20 -9.64 -27.82
C CYS A 252 -21.43 -9.44 -26.32
N PHE A 253 -20.44 -8.85 -25.66
CA PHE A 253 -20.50 -8.42 -24.26
C PHE A 253 -21.10 -7.02 -24.11
N ARG A 254 -20.81 -6.14 -25.09
CA ARG A 254 -21.14 -4.72 -25.10
C ARG A 254 -20.56 -3.98 -23.89
N PRO A 255 -19.23 -3.87 -23.80
CA PRO A 255 -18.52 -3.37 -22.62
C PRO A 255 -18.99 -1.98 -22.16
N ASP A 256 -19.32 -1.09 -23.10
CA ASP A 256 -19.71 0.30 -22.83
C ASP A 256 -21.21 0.46 -22.42
N LYS A 257 -21.98 -0.61 -22.42
CA LYS A 257 -23.40 -0.54 -22.03
C LYS A 257 -23.50 -0.41 -20.52
N THR A 258 -24.28 0.59 -20.04
CA THR A 258 -24.56 0.76 -18.61
C THR A 258 -25.35 -0.42 -18.05
N VAL A 259 -25.12 -0.72 -16.77
CA VAL A 259 -25.80 -1.78 -16.01
C VAL A 259 -26.83 -1.15 -15.11
N SER A 260 -28.04 -1.74 -15.05
CA SER A 260 -29.07 -1.26 -14.14
C SER A 260 -28.83 -1.74 -12.70
N ARG A 261 -29.43 -1.05 -11.71
CA ARG A 261 -29.39 -1.47 -10.29
C ARG A 261 -29.88 -2.90 -10.11
N GLY A 262 -30.97 -3.26 -10.81
CA GLY A 262 -31.53 -4.63 -10.75
C GLY A 262 -30.58 -5.66 -11.32
N GLU A 263 -29.93 -5.38 -12.47
CA GLU A 263 -28.95 -6.29 -13.07
C GLU A 263 -27.74 -6.48 -12.16
N PHE A 264 -27.20 -5.40 -11.60
CA PHE A 264 -26.05 -5.46 -10.67
C PHE A 264 -26.40 -6.25 -9.41
N LEU A 265 -27.57 -5.96 -8.80
CA LEU A 265 -28.03 -6.68 -7.61
C LEU A 265 -28.17 -8.18 -7.86
N ALA A 266 -28.77 -8.56 -9.00
CA ALA A 266 -28.94 -9.97 -9.35
C ALA A 266 -27.58 -10.68 -9.51
N MET A 267 -26.63 -10.04 -10.21
CA MET A 267 -25.28 -10.57 -10.35
C MET A 267 -24.55 -10.69 -9.00
N MET A 268 -24.72 -9.74 -8.08
CA MET A 268 -24.17 -9.84 -6.72
C MET A 268 -24.77 -10.99 -5.93
N VAL A 269 -26.11 -11.14 -5.94
CA VAL A 269 -26.81 -12.22 -5.23
C VAL A 269 -26.36 -13.58 -5.74
N GLU A 270 -26.21 -13.73 -7.05
CA GLU A 270 -25.66 -14.96 -7.67
C GLU A 270 -24.20 -15.16 -7.30
N LEU A 271 -23.38 -14.09 -7.39
CA LEU A 271 -21.96 -14.15 -7.05
C LEU A 271 -21.75 -14.57 -5.59
N LEU A 272 -22.56 -14.12 -4.68
CA LEU A 272 -22.44 -14.40 -3.24
C LEU A 272 -23.23 -15.64 -2.79
N ASP A 273 -23.80 -16.42 -3.74
CA ASP A 273 -24.61 -17.61 -3.47
C ASP A 273 -25.71 -17.37 -2.42
N ILE A 274 -26.30 -16.16 -2.45
CA ILE A 274 -27.38 -15.81 -1.51
C ILE A 274 -28.66 -16.54 -1.92
N PRO A 275 -29.23 -17.35 -1.03
CA PRO A 275 -30.40 -18.14 -1.39
C PRO A 275 -31.60 -17.28 -1.78
N THR A 276 -32.09 -17.45 -3.00
CA THR A 276 -33.29 -16.76 -3.55
C THR A 276 -34.57 -17.52 -3.29
N GLU A 277 -34.51 -18.71 -2.72
CA GLU A 277 -35.63 -19.53 -2.35
C GLU A 277 -36.37 -18.98 -1.12
N ASN A 278 -37.66 -19.19 -1.00
CA ASN A 278 -38.43 -18.82 0.18
C ASN A 278 -38.73 -17.31 0.34
N THR A 279 -39.22 -16.68 -0.71
CA THR A 279 -39.45 -15.22 -0.80
C THR A 279 -40.75 -14.73 -0.14
N ALA A 280 -41.49 -15.57 0.60
CA ALA A 280 -42.89 -15.33 1.00
C ALA A 280 -43.12 -14.24 2.07
N LEU A 281 -42.08 -13.62 2.66
CA LEU A 281 -42.23 -12.77 3.85
C LEU A 281 -41.67 -11.35 3.74
N THR A 282 -41.04 -10.96 2.64
CA THR A 282 -40.48 -9.61 2.49
C THR A 282 -41.29 -8.84 1.43
N ALA A 283 -41.88 -7.73 1.84
CA ALA A 283 -42.59 -6.85 0.90
C ALA A 283 -41.55 -6.09 0.07
N VAL A 284 -41.44 -6.44 -1.21
CA VAL A 284 -40.68 -5.64 -2.18
C VAL A 284 -41.57 -4.57 -2.79
N PRO A 285 -41.03 -3.43 -3.27
CA PRO A 285 -41.81 -2.39 -3.95
C PRO A 285 -42.68 -2.97 -5.05
N GLU A 286 -43.89 -2.43 -5.21
CA GLU A 286 -44.91 -2.99 -6.14
C GLU A 286 -44.43 -2.92 -7.59
N GLU A 287 -43.66 -1.86 -7.94
CA GLU A 287 -43.08 -1.63 -9.27
C GLU A 287 -41.88 -2.53 -9.59
N THR A 288 -41.40 -3.38 -8.64
CA THR A 288 -40.30 -4.29 -8.88
C THR A 288 -40.61 -5.29 -9.99
N PRO A 289 -39.76 -5.37 -11.05
CA PRO A 289 -39.93 -6.35 -12.12
C PRO A 289 -40.03 -7.77 -11.59
N GLN A 290 -40.90 -8.60 -12.18
CA GLN A 290 -41.13 -9.95 -11.68
C GLN A 290 -39.87 -10.82 -11.60
N TRP A 291 -38.97 -10.67 -12.56
CA TRP A 291 -37.69 -11.40 -12.59
C TRP A 291 -36.76 -11.04 -11.44
N LEU A 292 -36.80 -9.78 -10.98
CA LEU A 292 -35.92 -9.26 -9.93
C LEU A 292 -36.45 -9.57 -8.52
N ARG A 293 -37.73 -9.84 -8.33
CA ARG A 293 -38.34 -10.03 -7.01
C ARG A 293 -37.61 -11.05 -6.12
N PRO A 294 -37.20 -12.23 -6.60
CA PRO A 294 -36.46 -13.19 -5.79
C PRO A 294 -35.12 -12.62 -5.31
N TYR A 295 -34.40 -11.96 -6.20
CA TYR A 295 -33.08 -11.36 -5.92
C TYR A 295 -33.19 -10.19 -4.94
N LEU A 296 -34.13 -9.27 -5.18
CA LEU A 296 -34.32 -8.11 -4.29
C LEU A 296 -34.78 -8.56 -2.90
N THR A 297 -35.65 -9.58 -2.81
CA THR A 297 -36.04 -10.15 -1.52
C THR A 297 -34.84 -10.75 -0.79
N ALA A 298 -34.02 -11.51 -1.47
CA ALA A 298 -32.79 -12.10 -0.90
C ALA A 298 -31.84 -11.02 -0.42
N ALA A 299 -31.60 -9.99 -1.24
CA ALA A 299 -30.74 -8.86 -0.94
C ALA A 299 -31.21 -8.05 0.28
N MET A 300 -32.51 -7.74 0.35
CA MET A 300 -33.10 -7.01 1.51
C MET A 300 -32.96 -7.82 2.80
N ARG A 301 -33.15 -9.13 2.76
CA ARG A 301 -32.99 -10.01 3.92
C ARG A 301 -31.54 -10.14 4.39
N SER A 302 -30.60 -10.04 3.47
CA SER A 302 -29.16 -10.10 3.76
C SER A 302 -28.56 -8.71 4.04
N GLY A 303 -29.38 -7.64 4.09
CA GLY A 303 -28.91 -6.29 4.36
C GLY A 303 -28.17 -5.61 3.21
N LEU A 304 -28.11 -6.21 2.00
CA LEU A 304 -27.34 -5.66 0.88
C LEU A 304 -27.83 -4.26 0.44
N THR A 305 -29.12 -3.99 0.59
CA THR A 305 -29.75 -2.73 0.19
C THR A 305 -29.80 -1.69 1.30
N GLU A 306 -29.26 -1.98 2.46
CA GLU A 306 -29.22 -1.03 3.57
C GLU A 306 -28.37 0.19 3.23
N ARG A 307 -28.77 1.35 3.74
CA ARG A 307 -28.10 2.66 3.55
C ARG A 307 -28.16 3.22 2.13
N LEU A 308 -28.84 2.58 1.19
CA LEU A 308 -29.10 3.19 -0.11
C LEU A 308 -30.12 4.34 0.02
N PRO A 309 -29.96 5.45 -0.74
CA PRO A 309 -30.79 6.65 -0.58
C PRO A 309 -32.28 6.40 -0.93
N ASP A 310 -32.58 5.50 -1.87
CA ASP A 310 -33.94 5.25 -2.38
C ASP A 310 -34.40 3.82 -2.06
N ALA A 311 -34.12 3.33 -0.86
CA ALA A 311 -34.43 1.95 -0.47
C ALA A 311 -35.93 1.58 -0.59
N GLU A 312 -36.85 2.55 -0.51
CA GLU A 312 -38.28 2.35 -0.59
C GLU A 312 -38.75 2.04 -2.03
N SER A 313 -38.15 2.63 -3.06
CA SER A 313 -38.52 2.40 -4.47
C SER A 313 -37.53 1.48 -5.21
N PHE A 314 -36.32 1.34 -4.74
CA PHE A 314 -35.17 0.65 -5.33
C PHE A 314 -34.80 1.10 -6.75
N GLY A 315 -35.70 1.54 -7.60
CA GLY A 315 -35.45 2.01 -8.98
C GLY A 315 -34.69 0.98 -9.84
N ALA A 316 -35.23 -0.21 -10.00
CA ALA A 316 -34.57 -1.38 -10.61
C ALA A 316 -33.97 -1.13 -12.00
N ASP A 317 -34.63 -0.30 -12.84
CA ASP A 317 -34.22 0.00 -14.21
C ASP A 317 -33.25 1.21 -14.31
N ALA A 318 -33.02 1.95 -13.20
CA ALA A 318 -32.08 3.04 -13.18
C ALA A 318 -30.65 2.51 -13.31
N PRO A 319 -29.75 3.21 -14.03
CA PRO A 319 -28.31 2.86 -14.04
C PRO A 319 -27.77 2.86 -12.63
N ILE A 320 -26.90 1.89 -12.31
CA ILE A 320 -26.20 1.86 -11.02
C ILE A 320 -24.98 2.78 -11.06
N THR A 321 -24.78 3.54 -9.99
CA THR A 321 -23.58 4.37 -9.82
C THR A 321 -22.51 3.64 -9.00
N GLY A 322 -21.25 4.09 -9.13
CA GLY A 322 -20.15 3.56 -8.31
C GLY A 322 -20.38 3.72 -6.81
N ALA A 323 -21.05 4.82 -6.39
CA ALA A 323 -21.42 5.05 -5.00
C ALA A 323 -22.43 4.00 -4.46
N GLU A 324 -23.44 3.68 -5.23
CA GLU A 324 -24.44 2.66 -4.87
C GLU A 324 -23.82 1.26 -4.84
N ALA A 325 -23.00 0.94 -5.83
CA ALA A 325 -22.26 -0.31 -5.87
C ALA A 325 -21.33 -0.45 -4.65
N ALA A 326 -20.61 0.61 -4.25
CA ALA A 326 -19.73 0.59 -3.09
C ALA A 326 -20.48 0.28 -1.79
N VAL A 327 -21.66 0.89 -1.58
CA VAL A 327 -22.49 0.62 -0.40
C VAL A 327 -23.01 -0.82 -0.40
N MET A 328 -23.52 -1.31 -1.54
CA MET A 328 -23.99 -2.69 -1.65
C MET A 328 -22.86 -3.70 -1.40
N LEU A 329 -21.67 -3.45 -1.95
CA LEU A 329 -20.49 -4.30 -1.77
C LEU A 329 -20.00 -4.29 -0.33
N GLN A 330 -19.95 -3.12 0.32
CA GLN A 330 -19.57 -3.03 1.72
C GLN A 330 -20.51 -3.83 2.61
N ASN A 331 -21.82 -3.72 2.36
CA ASN A 331 -22.82 -4.49 3.09
C ASN A 331 -22.67 -6.00 2.85
N ALA A 332 -22.39 -6.39 1.60
CA ALA A 332 -22.24 -7.77 1.19
C ALA A 332 -21.00 -8.45 1.79
N LEU A 333 -19.90 -7.71 1.88
CA LEU A 333 -18.63 -8.22 2.38
C LEU A 333 -18.46 -8.01 3.90
N ASP A 334 -19.43 -7.42 4.58
CA ASP A 334 -19.41 -7.10 6.02
C ASP A 334 -18.15 -6.33 6.43
N LEU A 335 -17.71 -5.40 5.56
CA LEU A 335 -16.49 -4.64 5.80
C LEU A 335 -16.76 -3.49 6.79
N SER A 336 -16.04 -3.51 7.90
CA SER A 336 -16.18 -2.48 8.94
C SER A 336 -15.54 -1.16 8.51
N VAL A 337 -16.20 -0.05 8.85
CA VAL A 337 -15.65 1.30 8.71
C VAL A 337 -14.83 1.61 9.97
N THR A 338 -13.52 1.76 9.82
CA THR A 338 -12.64 2.15 10.92
C THR A 338 -12.69 3.66 11.16
N GLN A 339 -12.23 4.10 12.34
CA GLN A 339 -12.11 5.53 12.65
C GLN A 339 -11.19 6.25 11.63
N GLU A 340 -10.15 5.58 11.19
CA GLU A 340 -9.18 6.08 10.22
C GLU A 340 -9.83 6.31 8.85
N VAL A 341 -10.67 5.39 8.38
CA VAL A 341 -11.47 5.52 7.15
C VAL A 341 -12.43 6.70 7.23
N LEU A 342 -13.09 6.91 8.37
CA LEU A 342 -13.99 8.05 8.57
C LEU A 342 -13.24 9.39 8.50
N GLU A 343 -12.04 9.45 9.06
CA GLU A 343 -11.18 10.65 9.02
C GLU A 343 -10.65 10.91 7.61
N ALA A 344 -10.22 9.88 6.90
CA ALA A 344 -9.76 9.97 5.51
C ALA A 344 -10.89 10.43 4.58
N SER A 345 -12.07 9.80 4.66
CA SER A 345 -13.24 10.18 3.85
C SER A 345 -13.75 11.61 4.09
N ALA A 346 -13.53 12.15 5.30
CA ALA A 346 -13.87 13.53 5.64
C ALA A 346 -12.87 14.56 5.06
N GLN A 347 -11.64 14.15 4.79
CA GLN A 347 -10.59 15.00 4.22
C GLN A 347 -10.62 15.06 2.69
N GLU A 348 -11.11 14.01 2.03
CA GLU A 348 -11.35 14.00 0.60
C GLU A 348 -12.58 14.87 0.27
N ASN A 349 -12.39 16.18 0.20
CA ASN A 349 -13.35 17.15 -0.30
C ASN A 349 -13.54 17.00 -1.84
N ALA A 350 -13.81 15.81 -2.32
CA ALA A 350 -14.17 15.60 -3.71
C ALA A 350 -15.63 16.03 -3.90
N ILE A 351 -15.83 17.09 -4.65
CA ILE A 351 -17.14 17.69 -5.03
C ILE A 351 -18.07 16.65 -5.71
N GLU A 352 -17.55 15.47 -6.05
CA GLU A 352 -18.21 14.44 -6.83
C GLU A 352 -18.59 13.16 -6.02
N VAL A 353 -18.30 13.11 -4.72
CA VAL A 353 -18.64 11.94 -3.91
C VAL A 353 -19.83 12.24 -2.99
N PRO A 354 -20.96 11.50 -3.11
CA PRO A 354 -22.07 11.65 -2.20
C PRO A 354 -21.66 11.30 -0.75
N ALA A 355 -21.96 12.19 0.21
CA ALA A 355 -21.57 12.02 1.61
C ALA A 355 -22.01 10.66 2.22
N TRP A 356 -23.16 10.13 1.79
CA TRP A 356 -23.67 8.85 2.28
C TRP A 356 -22.86 7.62 1.80
N ALA A 357 -22.06 7.76 0.73
CA ALA A 357 -21.24 6.69 0.15
C ALA A 357 -19.74 6.88 0.37
N ALA A 358 -19.30 8.04 0.87
CA ALA A 358 -17.89 8.38 0.98
C ALA A 358 -17.07 7.30 1.74
N ALA A 359 -17.55 6.89 2.92
CA ALA A 359 -16.88 5.86 3.70
C ALA A 359 -16.84 4.50 2.96
N SER A 360 -17.93 4.14 2.24
CA SER A 360 -17.99 2.90 1.47
C SER A 360 -16.99 2.91 0.30
N LEU A 361 -16.86 4.03 -0.39
CA LEU A 361 -15.88 4.18 -1.48
C LEU A 361 -14.45 4.06 -0.97
N THR A 362 -14.13 4.70 0.16
CA THR A 362 -12.79 4.58 0.79
C THR A 362 -12.52 3.12 1.19
N VAL A 363 -13.49 2.44 1.82
CA VAL A 363 -13.35 1.01 2.16
C VAL A 363 -13.10 0.16 0.92
N MET A 364 -13.81 0.42 -0.19
CA MET A 364 -13.59 -0.32 -1.44
C MET A 364 -12.19 -0.07 -1.99
N GLN A 365 -11.74 1.18 -2.02
CA GLN A 365 -10.41 1.54 -2.49
C GLN A 365 -9.29 0.90 -1.65
N ASP A 366 -9.42 0.90 -0.32
CA ASP A 366 -8.46 0.26 0.60
C ASP A 366 -8.37 -1.25 0.38
N ASN A 367 -9.45 -1.85 -0.13
CA ASN A 367 -9.50 -3.27 -0.50
C ASN A 367 -9.20 -3.53 -1.98
N GLY A 368 -8.67 -2.53 -2.71
CA GLY A 368 -8.25 -2.68 -4.10
C GLY A 368 -9.38 -2.66 -5.13
N ILE A 369 -10.61 -2.29 -4.73
CA ILE A 369 -11.75 -2.14 -5.65
C ILE A 369 -11.89 -0.66 -6.01
N ALA A 370 -11.49 -0.30 -7.23
CA ALA A 370 -11.58 1.06 -7.72
C ALA A 370 -12.99 1.37 -8.22
N LEU A 371 -13.71 2.23 -7.50
CA LEU A 371 -15.02 2.74 -7.88
C LEU A 371 -15.02 4.27 -7.85
N THR A 372 -15.60 4.88 -8.88
CA THR A 372 -15.87 6.32 -8.93
C THR A 372 -17.25 6.62 -8.37
N GLY A 373 -17.43 7.76 -7.67
CA GLY A 373 -18.65 8.01 -6.90
C GLY A 373 -19.93 8.13 -7.73
N VAL A 374 -19.97 9.06 -8.68
CA VAL A 374 -21.22 9.45 -9.39
C VAL A 374 -21.37 8.84 -10.77
N GLU A 375 -20.32 8.24 -11.31
CA GLU A 375 -20.37 7.66 -12.64
C GLU A 375 -21.22 6.38 -12.67
N GLU A 376 -21.98 6.22 -13.75
CA GLU A 376 -22.75 5.01 -14.02
C GLU A 376 -21.80 3.88 -14.43
N LEU A 377 -21.96 2.71 -13.81
CA LEU A 377 -21.13 1.56 -14.16
C LEU A 377 -21.51 0.96 -15.50
N THR A 378 -20.52 0.77 -16.35
CA THR A 378 -20.64 -0.01 -17.57
C THR A 378 -20.55 -1.51 -17.29
N ARG A 379 -20.82 -2.35 -18.29
CA ARG A 379 -20.62 -3.80 -18.18
C ARG A 379 -19.13 -4.14 -17.95
N ALA A 380 -18.21 -3.37 -18.56
CA ALA A 380 -16.79 -3.55 -18.33
C ALA A 380 -16.41 -3.25 -16.86
N ASP A 381 -16.88 -2.13 -16.31
CA ASP A 381 -16.63 -1.76 -14.92
C ASP A 381 -17.24 -2.78 -13.96
N THR A 382 -18.48 -3.19 -14.21
CA THR A 382 -19.16 -4.22 -13.42
C THR A 382 -18.40 -5.54 -13.43
N ALA A 383 -17.88 -5.97 -14.58
CA ALA A 383 -17.11 -7.21 -14.67
C ALA A 383 -15.82 -7.14 -13.84
N ARG A 384 -15.07 -6.03 -13.94
CA ARG A 384 -13.87 -5.81 -13.12
C ARG A 384 -14.17 -5.82 -11.63
N VAL A 385 -15.19 -5.05 -11.22
CA VAL A 385 -15.62 -4.96 -9.82
C VAL A 385 -16.02 -6.32 -9.27
N LEU A 386 -16.88 -7.06 -9.96
CA LEU A 386 -17.33 -8.38 -9.49
C LEU A 386 -16.19 -9.40 -9.47
N TYR A 387 -15.26 -9.33 -10.40
CA TYR A 387 -14.06 -10.17 -10.37
C TYR A 387 -13.16 -9.84 -9.17
N GLN A 388 -12.91 -8.54 -8.89
CA GLN A 388 -12.14 -8.11 -7.71
C GLN A 388 -12.78 -8.57 -6.40
N VAL A 389 -14.12 -8.45 -6.30
CA VAL A 389 -14.89 -8.98 -5.16
C VAL A 389 -14.68 -10.49 -5.00
N ASN A 390 -14.74 -11.25 -6.09
CA ASN A 390 -14.48 -12.68 -6.06
C ASN A 390 -13.07 -13.02 -5.58
N GLN A 391 -12.05 -12.25 -5.98
CA GLN A 391 -10.68 -12.43 -5.52
C GLN A 391 -10.52 -12.15 -4.01
N LEU A 392 -11.07 -11.02 -3.53
CA LEU A 392 -11.06 -10.68 -2.10
C LEU A 392 -11.65 -11.79 -1.24
N ALA A 393 -12.72 -12.33 -1.71
CA ALA A 393 -13.42 -13.37 -1.02
C ALA A 393 -12.69 -14.72 -0.99
N MET A 394 -11.89 -15.03 -2.00
CA MET A 394 -11.01 -16.19 -2.02
C MET A 394 -9.82 -16.04 -1.06
N ASP A 395 -9.28 -14.83 -0.92
CA ASP A 395 -8.11 -14.55 -0.07
C ASP A 395 -8.47 -14.45 1.44
N ALA A 396 -9.76 -14.30 1.78
CA ALA A 396 -10.24 -14.20 3.17
C ALA A 396 -11.05 -15.46 3.56
N PRO A 397 -10.42 -16.52 4.09
CA PRO A 397 -11.11 -17.73 4.52
C PRO A 397 -11.94 -17.48 5.78
N GLY A 398 -13.14 -16.98 5.60
CA GLY A 398 -14.10 -16.62 6.67
C GLY A 398 -15.22 -15.74 6.12
N MET A 399 -15.04 -15.07 5.00
CA MET A 399 -16.14 -14.52 4.22
C MET A 399 -16.85 -15.69 3.51
N ALA A 400 -18.17 -15.76 3.67
CA ALA A 400 -18.99 -16.73 2.97
C ALA A 400 -18.98 -16.39 1.49
N VAL A 401 -18.10 -17.01 0.72
CA VAL A 401 -17.99 -16.75 -0.71
C VAL A 401 -17.73 -18.02 -1.47
N PHE A 402 -18.39 -18.06 -2.58
CA PHE A 402 -18.31 -18.98 -3.72
C PHE A 402 -17.27 -20.09 -3.63
N ARG A 403 -17.74 -21.29 -3.41
CA ARG A 403 -17.07 -22.47 -3.94
C ARG A 403 -17.66 -22.73 -5.33
N MET A 404 -16.95 -22.30 -6.38
CA MET A 404 -17.21 -22.90 -7.67
C MET A 404 -17.02 -24.41 -7.53
N GLN A 405 -18.06 -25.17 -7.64
CA GLN A 405 -17.95 -26.60 -7.85
C GLN A 405 -17.28 -26.80 -9.20
N GLN A 406 -16.08 -27.39 -9.16
CA GLN A 406 -15.38 -27.91 -10.34
C GLN A 406 -16.16 -29.03 -11.00
#